data_571a6cb0235281e45ace37dcf2ca906e
#
_entry.id   571a6cb0235281e45ace37dcf2ca906e
#
_cell.length_a   1.000
_cell.length_b   1.000
_cell.length_c   1.000
_cell.angle_alpha   90.00
_cell.angle_beta   90.00
_cell.angle_gamma   90.00
#
_symmetry.space_group_name_H-M   'P 1'
#
loop_
_entity.id
_entity.type
_entity.pdbx_description
1 polymer ?
#
loop_
_entity_poly.entity_id
_entity_poly.type
_entity_poly.pdbx_seq_one_letter_code
_entity_poly.pdbx_strand_id
1 'polypeptide(L)'
;VYKPKQVLGRISSYKNSLITVKAYFNNPELQEADAMSKKPRLGEIYQNYVERCFKSGAMDFDDLLLKTNELLNRFPDVLAKYQDRFRYILVDEYQDTNHSQYLIVRALSDRFQNICVVGDDAQSIYAFRGANINNILNFQKDYDDVKMYRLEQNYRSTKNIVEAANNVIDKNKTKLEKIVWTDNDEGPKIKVHRSLTDGEEGRFVASTIFEQKMQNQLTNGHFAV
;
A
#
# COMPACT_ATOMS: atom_id res chain seq x y z
N VAL A 1 17.52 -4.18 -24.07
CA VAL A 1 17.44 -5.20 -23.02
C VAL A 1 17.22 -4.55 -21.63
N TYR A 2 18.00 -3.54 -21.23
CA TYR A 2 17.86 -2.85 -19.95
C TYR A 2 17.07 -1.55 -20.10
N LYS A 3 15.73 -1.64 -20.07
CA LYS A 3 14.88 -0.45 -20.06
C LYS A 3 14.93 0.21 -18.67
N PRO A 4 15.27 1.52 -18.54
CA PRO A 4 15.49 2.17 -17.24
C PRO A 4 14.35 1.96 -16.24
N LYS A 5 13.10 2.13 -16.65
CA LYS A 5 11.92 1.93 -15.80
C LYS A 5 11.81 0.50 -15.25
N GLN A 6 12.15 -0.51 -16.06
CA GLN A 6 12.11 -1.92 -15.61
C GLN A 6 13.24 -2.23 -14.64
N VAL A 7 14.44 -1.68 -14.88
CA VAL A 7 15.59 -1.84 -13.99
C VAL A 7 15.32 -1.19 -12.65
N LEU A 8 14.83 0.06 -12.67
CA LEU A 8 14.47 0.78 -11.45
C LEU A 8 13.40 0.03 -10.65
N GLY A 9 12.35 -0.46 -11.32
CA GLY A 9 11.31 -1.25 -10.65
C GLY A 9 11.84 -2.54 -10.01
N ARG A 10 12.84 -3.18 -10.61
CA ARG A 10 13.48 -4.36 -10.02
C ARG A 10 14.34 -4.03 -8.81
N ILE A 11 15.12 -2.94 -8.89
CA ILE A 11 15.91 -2.42 -7.76
C ILE A 11 14.98 -2.03 -6.60
N SER A 12 13.89 -1.33 -6.90
CA SER A 12 12.83 -1.00 -5.92
C SER A 12 12.27 -2.25 -5.24
N SER A 13 11.95 -3.29 -6.01
CA SER A 13 11.49 -4.58 -5.47
C SER A 13 12.52 -5.20 -4.52
N TYR A 14 13.81 -5.17 -4.85
CA TYR A 14 14.86 -5.67 -3.95
C TYR A 14 14.93 -4.87 -2.66
N LYS A 15 14.96 -3.53 -2.75
CA LYS A 15 15.01 -2.68 -1.56
C LYS A 15 13.80 -2.87 -0.65
N ASN A 16 12.60 -2.97 -1.21
CA ASN A 16 11.37 -3.22 -0.44
C ASN A 16 11.33 -4.62 0.20
N SER A 17 12.06 -5.58 -0.37
CA SER A 17 12.27 -6.91 0.22
C SER A 17 13.51 -6.97 1.13
N LEU A 18 14.11 -5.83 1.47
CA LEU A 18 15.33 -5.69 2.28
C LEU A 18 16.56 -6.41 1.70
N ILE A 19 16.57 -6.62 0.39
CA ILE A 19 17.70 -7.22 -0.32
C ILE A 19 18.69 -6.12 -0.67
N THR A 20 19.73 -5.97 0.16
CA THR A 20 20.85 -5.06 -0.12
C THR A 20 21.71 -5.59 -1.26
N VAL A 21 22.59 -4.76 -1.83
CA VAL A 21 23.57 -5.19 -2.85
C VAL A 21 24.37 -6.41 -2.37
N LYS A 22 24.83 -6.40 -1.12
CA LYS A 22 25.56 -7.52 -0.52
C LYS A 22 24.68 -8.79 -0.44
N ALA A 23 23.43 -8.64 -0.01
CA ALA A 23 22.49 -9.77 0.06
C ALA A 23 22.18 -10.34 -1.34
N TYR A 24 22.06 -9.49 -2.35
CA TYR A 24 21.85 -9.90 -3.74
C TYR A 24 23.02 -10.77 -4.25
N PHE A 25 24.27 -10.32 -4.07
CA PHE A 25 25.43 -11.09 -4.52
C PHE A 25 25.68 -12.37 -3.72
N ASN A 26 25.16 -12.47 -2.51
CA ASN A 26 25.20 -13.69 -1.69
C ASN A 26 24.02 -14.64 -1.98
N ASN A 27 23.13 -14.31 -2.91
CA ASN A 27 21.97 -15.13 -3.26
C ASN A 27 22.04 -15.56 -4.74
N PRO A 28 22.55 -16.77 -5.04
CA PRO A 28 22.64 -17.28 -6.42
C PRO A 28 21.29 -17.38 -7.12
N GLU A 29 20.21 -17.72 -6.41
CA GLU A 29 18.87 -17.88 -7.00
C GLU A 29 18.35 -16.56 -7.60
N LEU A 30 18.60 -15.44 -6.92
CA LEU A 30 18.22 -14.12 -7.43
C LEU A 30 19.01 -13.76 -8.69
N GLN A 31 20.30 -14.06 -8.70
CA GLN A 31 21.18 -13.80 -9.85
C GLN A 31 20.78 -14.67 -11.04
N GLU A 32 20.45 -15.94 -10.81
CA GLU A 32 19.97 -16.86 -11.85
C GLU A 32 18.61 -16.41 -12.40
N ALA A 33 17.66 -16.01 -11.55
CA ALA A 33 16.36 -15.48 -11.97
C ALA A 33 16.51 -14.24 -12.87
N ASP A 34 17.45 -13.34 -12.54
CA ASP A 34 17.72 -12.18 -13.37
C ASP A 34 18.44 -12.54 -14.68
N ALA A 35 19.31 -13.53 -14.66
CA ALA A 35 19.94 -14.05 -15.87
C ALA A 35 18.91 -14.70 -16.81
N MET A 36 17.99 -15.52 -16.28
CA MET A 36 16.86 -16.08 -17.04
C MET A 36 15.95 -15.02 -17.62
N SER A 37 15.79 -13.89 -16.91
CA SER A 37 15.07 -12.71 -17.40
C SER A 37 15.87 -11.87 -18.41
N LYS A 38 16.97 -12.40 -18.93
CA LYS A 38 17.91 -11.74 -19.86
C LYS A 38 18.54 -10.45 -19.28
N LYS A 39 18.73 -10.40 -17.98
CA LYS A 39 19.33 -9.26 -17.27
C LYS A 39 20.50 -9.69 -16.34
N PRO A 40 21.51 -10.44 -16.83
CA PRO A 40 22.57 -10.97 -15.99
C PRO A 40 23.43 -9.91 -15.28
N ARG A 41 23.44 -8.66 -15.77
CA ARG A 41 24.21 -7.57 -15.17
C ARG A 41 23.39 -6.68 -14.23
N LEU A 42 22.22 -7.13 -13.80
CA LEU A 42 21.35 -6.31 -12.95
C LEU A 42 21.99 -6.02 -11.58
N GLY A 43 22.69 -6.98 -11.01
CA GLY A 43 23.46 -6.78 -9.76
C GLY A 43 24.50 -5.69 -9.86
N GLU A 44 25.28 -5.65 -10.96
CA GLU A 44 26.28 -4.59 -11.19
C GLU A 44 25.58 -3.22 -11.33
N ILE A 45 24.45 -3.17 -12.01
CA ILE A 45 23.68 -1.92 -12.16
C ILE A 45 23.14 -1.48 -10.80
N TYR A 46 22.62 -2.42 -10.00
CA TYR A 46 22.15 -2.12 -8.65
C TYR A 46 23.26 -1.56 -7.76
N GLN A 47 24.44 -2.19 -7.77
CA GLN A 47 25.61 -1.69 -7.04
C GLN A 47 25.99 -0.27 -7.48
N ASN A 48 26.15 -0.05 -8.77
CA ASN A 48 26.49 1.26 -9.32
C ASN A 48 25.44 2.32 -8.97
N TYR A 49 24.16 1.97 -8.98
CA TYR A 49 23.07 2.86 -8.60
C TYR A 49 23.20 3.30 -7.14
N VAL A 50 23.38 2.34 -6.23
CA VAL A 50 23.51 2.62 -4.79
C VAL A 50 24.77 3.45 -4.51
N GLU A 51 25.91 3.13 -5.15
CA GLU A 51 27.15 3.89 -5.02
C GLU A 51 27.01 5.34 -5.50
N ARG A 52 26.29 5.55 -6.62
CA ARG A 52 26.03 6.90 -7.13
C ARG A 52 25.14 7.71 -6.22
N CYS A 53 24.07 7.10 -5.70
CA CYS A 53 23.21 7.73 -4.69
C CYS A 53 24.03 8.16 -3.47
N PHE A 54 24.85 7.24 -2.94
CA PHE A 54 25.73 7.52 -1.79
C PHE A 54 26.71 8.67 -2.05
N LYS A 55 27.43 8.65 -3.19
CA LYS A 55 28.38 9.71 -3.58
C LYS A 55 27.69 11.07 -3.76
N SER A 56 26.44 11.07 -4.14
CA SER A 56 25.62 12.29 -4.31
C SER A 56 24.96 12.77 -3.02
N GLY A 57 25.16 12.08 -1.88
CA GLY A 57 24.47 12.38 -0.62
C GLY A 57 22.95 12.24 -0.72
N ALA A 58 22.46 11.37 -1.60
CA ALA A 58 21.04 11.20 -1.91
C ALA A 58 20.53 9.82 -1.56
N MET A 59 19.25 9.73 -1.27
CA MET A 59 18.49 8.49 -1.08
C MET A 59 17.22 8.55 -1.95
N ASP A 60 16.83 7.43 -2.54
CA ASP A 60 15.50 7.29 -3.11
C ASP A 60 14.46 6.91 -2.01
N PHE A 61 13.17 6.87 -2.38
CA PHE A 61 12.12 6.55 -1.41
C PHE A 61 12.25 5.14 -0.81
N ASP A 62 12.76 4.19 -1.60
CA ASP A 62 12.96 2.81 -1.12
C ASP A 62 14.15 2.74 -0.15
N ASP A 63 15.17 3.59 -0.34
CA ASP A 63 16.28 3.71 0.62
C ASP A 63 15.81 4.21 1.99
N LEU A 64 14.80 5.07 2.06
CA LEU A 64 14.27 5.53 3.34
C LEU A 64 13.76 4.35 4.19
N LEU A 65 13.06 3.42 3.57
CA LEU A 65 12.55 2.22 4.25
C LEU A 65 13.68 1.23 4.56
N LEU A 66 14.52 0.93 3.57
CA LEU A 66 15.64 0.00 3.72
C LEU A 66 16.61 0.46 4.81
N LYS A 67 17.01 1.75 4.77
CA LYS A 67 17.96 2.32 5.75
C LYS A 67 17.35 2.46 7.14
N THR A 68 16.05 2.73 7.25
CA THR A 68 15.37 2.72 8.55
C THR A 68 15.40 1.32 9.17
N ASN A 69 15.10 0.27 8.40
CA ASN A 69 15.23 -1.11 8.90
C ASN A 69 16.67 -1.46 9.30
N GLU A 70 17.65 -1.08 8.47
CA GLU A 70 19.06 -1.29 8.82
C GLU A 70 19.44 -0.55 10.11
N LEU A 71 19.00 0.69 10.29
CA LEU A 71 19.27 1.51 11.46
C LEU A 71 18.68 0.87 12.73
N LEU A 72 17.41 0.55 12.71
CA LEU A 72 16.72 -0.02 13.87
C LEU A 72 17.27 -1.40 14.25
N ASN A 73 17.69 -2.21 13.27
CA ASN A 73 18.25 -3.53 13.51
C ASN A 73 19.70 -3.51 14.02
N ARG A 74 20.52 -2.58 13.51
CA ARG A 74 21.97 -2.53 13.81
C ARG A 74 22.33 -1.72 15.04
N PHE A 75 21.44 -0.80 15.45
CA PHE A 75 21.70 0.15 16.54
C PHE A 75 20.60 0.06 17.59
N PRO A 76 20.72 -0.89 18.53
CA PRO A 76 19.70 -1.11 19.58
C PRO A 76 19.43 0.11 20.46
N ASP A 77 20.43 0.94 20.68
CA ASP A 77 20.31 2.21 21.41
C ASP A 77 19.41 3.21 20.68
N VAL A 78 19.54 3.28 19.36
CA VAL A 78 18.65 4.10 18.51
C VAL A 78 17.24 3.55 18.56
N LEU A 79 17.05 2.23 18.41
CA LEU A 79 15.76 1.58 18.52
C LEU A 79 15.10 1.88 19.87
N ALA A 80 15.83 1.67 20.98
CA ALA A 80 15.33 1.93 22.32
C ALA A 80 14.89 3.38 22.51
N LYS A 81 15.68 4.34 22.00
CA LYS A 81 15.32 5.77 22.02
C LYS A 81 13.98 6.05 21.34
N TYR A 82 13.73 5.46 20.17
CA TYR A 82 12.49 5.67 19.44
C TYR A 82 11.32 4.91 20.07
N GLN A 83 11.53 3.71 20.61
CA GLN A 83 10.53 2.98 21.39
C GLN A 83 10.10 3.76 22.62
N ASP A 84 11.02 4.38 23.36
CA ASP A 84 10.68 5.24 24.51
C ASP A 84 9.91 6.50 24.12
N ARG A 85 10.21 7.04 22.95
CA ARG A 85 9.54 8.24 22.44
C ARG A 85 8.14 7.93 21.93
N PHE A 86 7.95 6.80 21.22
CA PHE A 86 6.70 6.39 20.60
C PHE A 86 6.05 5.27 21.39
N ARG A 87 5.43 5.63 22.50
CA ARG A 87 4.76 4.66 23.38
C ARG A 87 3.43 4.14 22.87
N TYR A 88 2.83 4.84 21.90
CA TYR A 88 1.59 4.49 21.22
C TYR A 88 1.85 4.61 19.71
N ILE A 89 1.49 3.57 18.97
CA ILE A 89 1.66 3.52 17.52
C ILE A 89 0.30 3.29 16.90
N LEU A 90 -0.11 4.21 16.05
CA LEU A 90 -1.34 4.12 15.29
C LEU A 90 -0.98 4.07 13.81
N VAL A 91 -1.50 3.07 13.10
CA VAL A 91 -1.26 2.89 11.66
C VAL A 91 -2.58 2.83 10.95
N ASP A 92 -2.77 3.73 9.99
CA ASP A 92 -3.91 3.75 9.10
C ASP A 92 -3.59 3.04 7.78
N GLU A 93 -4.62 2.61 7.05
CA GLU A 93 -4.50 1.90 5.77
C GLU A 93 -3.52 0.70 5.84
N TYR A 94 -3.60 -0.07 6.94
CA TYR A 94 -2.62 -1.11 7.25
C TYR A 94 -2.57 -2.23 6.21
N GLN A 95 -3.65 -2.46 5.44
CA GLN A 95 -3.70 -3.41 4.34
C GLN A 95 -2.75 -3.07 3.19
N ASP A 96 -2.32 -1.80 3.07
CA ASP A 96 -1.44 -1.33 2.00
C ASP A 96 0.04 -1.31 2.40
N THR A 97 0.36 -1.78 3.62
CA THR A 97 1.74 -1.84 4.09
C THR A 97 2.53 -2.93 3.36
N ASN A 98 3.76 -2.60 2.96
CA ASN A 98 4.72 -3.58 2.45
C ASN A 98 5.51 -4.24 3.60
N HIS A 99 6.31 -5.27 3.27
CA HIS A 99 7.10 -6.00 4.26
C HIS A 99 8.08 -5.10 5.03
N SER A 100 8.72 -4.15 4.36
CA SER A 100 9.67 -3.22 4.97
C SER A 100 8.99 -2.30 6.00
N GLN A 101 7.81 -1.77 5.67
CA GLN A 101 6.99 -0.95 6.57
C GLN A 101 6.48 -1.76 7.77
N TYR A 102 6.00 -2.98 7.52
CA TYR A 102 5.58 -3.90 8.57
C TYR A 102 6.68 -4.12 9.61
N LEU A 103 7.92 -4.37 9.19
CA LEU A 103 9.04 -4.60 10.09
C LEU A 103 9.41 -3.36 10.92
N ILE A 104 9.33 -2.15 10.33
CA ILE A 104 9.54 -0.90 11.06
C ILE A 104 8.49 -0.73 12.16
N VAL A 105 7.21 -0.92 11.81
CA VAL A 105 6.09 -0.81 12.76
C VAL A 105 6.28 -1.82 13.89
N ARG A 106 6.59 -3.07 13.56
CA ARG A 106 6.82 -4.13 14.54
C ARG A 106 7.99 -3.81 15.46
N ALA A 107 9.14 -3.41 14.94
CA ALA A 107 10.30 -3.05 15.74
C ALA A 107 10.00 -1.90 16.73
N LEU A 108 9.28 -0.88 16.26
CA LEU A 108 8.92 0.25 17.13
C LEU A 108 7.88 -0.11 18.20
N SER A 109 6.93 -0.99 17.88
CA SER A 109 5.84 -1.37 18.79
C SER A 109 6.23 -2.46 19.80
N ASP A 110 7.30 -3.19 19.56
CA ASP A 110 7.67 -4.42 20.29
C ASP A 110 7.78 -4.22 21.81
N ARG A 111 8.31 -3.08 22.24
CA ARG A 111 8.56 -2.84 23.67
C ARG A 111 7.31 -2.63 24.52
N PHE A 112 6.34 -1.86 24.00
CA PHE A 112 5.13 -1.50 24.77
C PHE A 112 3.88 -2.20 24.27
N GLN A 113 3.89 -2.70 23.06
CA GLN A 113 2.77 -3.34 22.36
C GLN A 113 1.47 -2.51 22.33
N ASN A 114 1.60 -1.20 22.56
CA ASN A 114 0.49 -0.24 22.44
C ASN A 114 0.31 0.14 20.97
N ILE A 115 -0.18 -0.78 20.18
CA ILE A 115 -0.39 -0.60 18.74
C ILE A 115 -1.87 -0.67 18.40
N CYS A 116 -2.31 0.24 17.55
CA CYS A 116 -3.63 0.22 16.94
C CYS A 116 -3.47 0.32 15.43
N VAL A 117 -4.02 -0.63 14.70
CA VAL A 117 -4.03 -0.60 13.24
C VAL A 117 -5.45 -0.47 12.74
N VAL A 118 -5.65 0.36 11.74
CA VAL A 118 -6.91 0.53 11.02
C VAL A 118 -6.69 0.17 9.57
N GLY A 119 -7.63 -0.54 8.97
CA GLY A 119 -7.56 -0.91 7.57
C GLY A 119 -8.79 -1.66 7.10
N ASP A 120 -8.85 -1.83 5.81
CA ASP A 120 -9.92 -2.55 5.12
C ASP A 120 -9.31 -3.54 4.13
N ASP A 121 -9.39 -4.83 4.45
CA ASP A 121 -8.89 -5.92 3.60
C ASP A 121 -9.50 -5.91 2.20
N ALA A 122 -10.74 -5.43 2.05
CA ALA A 122 -11.42 -5.28 0.77
C ALA A 122 -10.80 -4.18 -0.13
N GLN A 123 -10.06 -3.23 0.46
CA GLN A 123 -9.40 -2.13 -0.24
C GLN A 123 -7.91 -2.39 -0.53
N SER A 124 -7.40 -3.59 -0.28
CA SER A 124 -6.00 -3.94 -0.57
C SER A 124 -5.77 -4.11 -2.07
N ILE A 125 -5.55 -2.99 -2.78
CA ILE A 125 -5.35 -2.94 -4.23
C ILE A 125 -3.93 -2.57 -4.66
N TYR A 126 -2.99 -2.39 -3.71
CA TYR A 126 -1.62 -1.97 -3.97
C TYR A 126 -0.59 -3.12 -3.94
N ALA A 127 -1.03 -4.37 -4.15
CA ALA A 127 -0.11 -5.52 -4.23
C ALA A 127 0.99 -5.33 -5.30
N PHE A 128 0.68 -4.66 -6.42
CA PHE A 128 1.65 -4.34 -7.47
C PHE A 128 2.74 -3.33 -7.03
N ARG A 129 2.53 -2.64 -5.89
CA ARG A 129 3.52 -1.78 -5.21
C ARG A 129 4.19 -2.47 -4.02
N GLY A 130 3.95 -3.77 -3.83
CA GLY A 130 4.54 -4.56 -2.76
C GLY A 130 3.72 -4.60 -1.47
N ALA A 131 2.49 -4.07 -1.45
CA ALA A 131 1.58 -4.24 -0.32
C ALA A 131 1.29 -5.72 -0.08
N ASN A 132 1.20 -6.09 1.20
CA ASN A 132 0.96 -7.46 1.60
C ASN A 132 -0.26 -7.54 2.52
N ILE A 133 -1.38 -7.98 1.96
CA ILE A 133 -2.64 -8.14 2.70
C ILE A 133 -2.50 -9.04 3.93
N ASN A 134 -1.54 -9.97 3.93
CA ASN A 134 -1.30 -10.84 5.08
C ASN A 134 -0.88 -10.06 6.34
N ASN A 135 -0.36 -8.84 6.22
CA ASN A 135 -0.03 -8.01 7.36
C ASN A 135 -1.27 -7.72 8.21
N ILE A 136 -2.40 -7.40 7.59
CA ILE A 136 -3.65 -7.16 8.33
C ILE A 136 -4.35 -8.48 8.70
N LEU A 137 -4.39 -9.47 7.81
CA LEU A 137 -5.06 -10.75 8.06
C LEU A 137 -4.41 -11.56 9.19
N ASN A 138 -3.09 -11.45 9.35
CA ASN A 138 -2.33 -12.16 10.38
C ASN A 138 -2.01 -11.31 11.61
N PHE A 139 -2.50 -10.08 11.70
CA PHE A 139 -2.17 -9.18 12.81
C PHE A 139 -2.41 -9.80 14.19
N GLN A 140 -3.50 -10.58 14.35
CA GLN A 140 -3.80 -11.31 15.59
C GLN A 140 -2.77 -12.39 15.97
N LYS A 141 -1.91 -12.80 15.03
CA LYS A 141 -0.83 -13.78 15.30
C LYS A 141 0.46 -13.10 15.73
N ASP A 142 0.59 -11.81 15.46
CA ASP A 142 1.81 -11.04 15.70
C ASP A 142 1.86 -10.42 17.10
N TYR A 143 0.70 -10.27 17.75
CA TYR A 143 0.55 -9.63 19.06
C TYR A 143 -0.37 -10.42 19.95
N ASP A 144 -0.08 -10.45 21.27
CA ASP A 144 -0.94 -11.05 22.26
C ASP A 144 -2.13 -10.11 22.60
N ASP A 145 -3.24 -10.69 23.05
CA ASP A 145 -4.43 -9.96 23.53
C ASP A 145 -5.03 -8.94 22.54
N VAL A 146 -4.95 -9.21 21.25
CA VAL A 146 -5.52 -8.34 20.21
C VAL A 146 -7.04 -8.26 20.33
N LYS A 147 -7.56 -7.04 20.44
CA LYS A 147 -8.98 -6.75 20.36
C LYS A 147 -9.34 -6.24 18.96
N MET A 148 -10.24 -6.95 18.30
CA MET A 148 -10.73 -6.56 16.98
C MET A 148 -12.09 -5.86 17.10
N TYR A 149 -12.18 -4.68 16.49
CA TYR A 149 -13.42 -3.92 16.36
C TYR A 149 -13.77 -3.81 14.88
N ARG A 150 -15.04 -4.02 14.54
CA ARG A 150 -15.53 -3.88 13.16
C ARG A 150 -16.30 -2.57 13.06
N LEU A 151 -15.89 -1.74 12.11
CA LEU A 151 -16.58 -0.50 11.76
C LEU A 151 -17.44 -0.77 10.54
N GLU A 152 -18.66 -1.24 10.76
CA GLU A 152 -19.56 -1.72 9.70
C GLU A 152 -20.49 -0.62 9.18
N GLN A 153 -20.71 0.45 9.93
CA GLN A 153 -21.55 1.56 9.50
C GLN A 153 -20.79 2.49 8.54
N ASN A 154 -21.33 2.67 7.36
CA ASN A 154 -20.83 3.60 6.35
C ASN A 154 -21.63 4.91 6.42
N TYR A 155 -20.94 6.01 6.62
CA TYR A 155 -21.53 7.36 6.71
C TYR A 155 -21.39 8.17 5.43
N ARG A 156 -20.67 7.66 4.43
CA ARG A 156 -20.33 8.38 3.20
C ARG A 156 -21.32 8.14 2.09
N SER A 157 -21.70 6.89 1.88
CA SER A 157 -22.39 6.43 0.66
C SER A 157 -23.84 6.13 0.90
N THR A 158 -24.65 6.22 -0.16
CA THR A 158 -26.04 5.80 -0.17
C THR A 158 -26.20 4.28 -0.19
N LYS A 159 -27.39 3.76 0.13
CA LYS A 159 -27.67 2.32 0.21
C LYS A 159 -27.33 1.59 -1.08
N ASN A 160 -27.71 2.12 -2.23
CA ASN A 160 -27.43 1.51 -3.53
C ASN A 160 -25.91 1.30 -3.76
N ILE A 161 -25.07 2.25 -3.31
CA ILE A 161 -23.61 2.13 -3.44
C ILE A 161 -23.06 1.08 -2.47
N VAL A 162 -23.52 1.09 -1.22
CA VAL A 162 -23.08 0.14 -0.19
C VAL A 162 -23.47 -1.30 -0.57
N GLU A 163 -24.69 -1.53 -1.05
CA GLU A 163 -25.13 -2.84 -1.52
C GLU A 163 -24.32 -3.34 -2.71
N ALA A 164 -24.04 -2.47 -3.68
CA ALA A 164 -23.22 -2.83 -4.82
C ALA A 164 -21.79 -3.20 -4.40
N ALA A 165 -21.18 -2.46 -3.47
CA ALA A 165 -19.86 -2.75 -2.92
C ALA A 165 -19.84 -4.10 -2.18
N ASN A 166 -20.82 -4.37 -1.32
CA ASN A 166 -20.95 -5.64 -0.63
C ASN A 166 -21.06 -6.82 -1.62
N ASN A 167 -21.89 -6.69 -2.65
CA ASN A 167 -22.05 -7.73 -3.69
C ASN A 167 -20.78 -8.02 -4.47
N VAL A 168 -19.91 -7.02 -4.67
CA VAL A 168 -18.60 -7.21 -5.31
C VAL A 168 -17.66 -7.97 -4.37
N ILE A 169 -17.58 -7.52 -3.11
CA ILE A 169 -16.67 -8.09 -2.11
C ILE A 169 -17.08 -9.49 -1.67
N ASP A 170 -18.33 -9.83 -1.70
CA ASP A 170 -18.81 -11.17 -1.37
C ASP A 170 -18.19 -12.27 -2.25
N LYS A 171 -17.71 -11.95 -3.42
CA LYS A 171 -17.02 -12.88 -4.32
C LYS A 171 -15.57 -13.15 -3.92
N ASN A 172 -14.99 -12.37 -3.02
CA ASN A 172 -13.65 -12.60 -2.51
C ASN A 172 -13.64 -13.81 -1.56
N LYS A 173 -12.74 -14.76 -1.85
CA LYS A 173 -12.60 -16.00 -1.06
C LYS A 173 -11.90 -15.77 0.28
N THR A 174 -10.95 -14.82 0.32
CA THR A 174 -10.18 -14.50 1.51
C THR A 174 -10.54 -13.09 1.93
N LYS A 175 -11.33 -12.96 2.99
CA LYS A 175 -11.78 -11.68 3.53
C LYS A 175 -12.05 -11.80 5.03
N LEU A 176 -11.99 -10.69 5.74
CA LEU A 176 -12.53 -10.57 7.08
C LEU A 176 -14.06 -10.46 6.97
N GLU A 177 -14.77 -11.30 7.70
CA GLU A 177 -16.25 -11.26 7.68
C GLU A 177 -16.74 -9.94 8.27
N LYS A 178 -17.41 -9.14 7.45
CA LYS A 178 -18.10 -7.90 7.83
C LYS A 178 -19.24 -7.64 6.85
N ILE A 179 -20.28 -6.97 7.32
CA ILE A 179 -21.40 -6.51 6.49
C ILE A 179 -21.46 -4.99 6.65
N VAL A 180 -21.08 -4.28 5.61
CA VAL A 180 -21.14 -2.82 5.62
C VAL A 180 -22.59 -2.39 5.37
N TRP A 181 -23.09 -1.49 6.21
CA TRP A 181 -24.45 -0.96 6.11
C TRP A 181 -24.45 0.56 6.30
N THR A 182 -25.55 1.22 5.92
CA THR A 182 -25.71 2.68 6.07
C THR A 182 -27.14 3.05 6.40
N ASP A 183 -27.31 4.11 7.20
CA ASP A 183 -28.59 4.79 7.47
C ASP A 183 -28.92 5.87 6.43
N ASN A 184 -27.99 6.16 5.52
CA ASN A 184 -28.21 7.16 4.48
C ASN A 184 -29.37 6.73 3.54
N ASP A 185 -29.88 7.68 2.78
CA ASP A 185 -30.96 7.47 1.80
C ASP A 185 -30.58 6.39 0.77
N GLU A 186 -31.58 5.85 0.08
CA GLU A 186 -31.37 4.89 -0.99
C GLU A 186 -30.47 5.42 -2.10
N GLY A 187 -30.60 6.71 -2.42
CA GLY A 187 -29.84 7.37 -3.45
C GLY A 187 -30.22 6.98 -4.89
N PRO A 188 -29.61 7.59 -5.88
CA PRO A 188 -29.84 7.24 -7.28
C PRO A 188 -29.24 5.86 -7.61
N LYS A 189 -29.84 5.19 -8.62
CA LYS A 189 -29.26 3.96 -9.15
C LYS A 189 -27.91 4.20 -9.79
N ILE A 190 -27.00 3.26 -9.64
CA ILE A 190 -25.68 3.29 -10.26
C ILE A 190 -25.85 3.22 -11.78
N LYS A 191 -25.27 4.18 -12.50
CA LYS A 191 -25.25 4.21 -13.98
C LYS A 191 -23.95 3.60 -14.47
N VAL A 192 -24.07 2.70 -15.45
CA VAL A 192 -22.91 2.12 -16.14
C VAL A 192 -22.87 2.73 -17.54
N HIS A 193 -21.75 3.38 -17.86
CA HIS A 193 -21.48 3.94 -19.19
C HIS A 193 -20.25 3.27 -19.78
N ARG A 194 -20.32 2.92 -21.06
CA ARG A 194 -19.22 2.34 -21.82
C ARG A 194 -18.86 3.26 -22.97
N SER A 195 -17.67 3.80 -22.94
CA SER A 195 -17.08 4.58 -24.01
C SER A 195 -16.18 3.72 -24.91
N LEU A 196 -16.00 4.10 -26.16
CA LEU A 196 -15.11 3.42 -27.10
C LEU A 196 -13.67 3.94 -27.01
N THR A 197 -13.50 5.20 -26.58
CA THR A 197 -12.19 5.87 -26.49
C THR A 197 -12.09 6.67 -25.20
N ASP A 198 -10.85 6.92 -24.75
CA ASP A 198 -10.53 7.76 -23.59
C ASP A 198 -11.12 9.19 -23.74
N GLY A 199 -11.11 9.72 -25.00
CA GLY A 199 -11.67 11.04 -25.27
C GLY A 199 -13.19 11.11 -25.14
N GLU A 200 -13.91 10.03 -25.44
CA GLU A 200 -15.35 9.94 -25.20
C GLU A 200 -15.67 9.79 -23.71
N GLU A 201 -14.89 9.00 -22.99
CA GLU A 201 -15.01 8.84 -21.56
C GLU A 201 -14.81 10.20 -20.85
N GLY A 202 -13.73 10.90 -21.15
CA GLY A 202 -13.46 12.22 -20.60
C GLY A 202 -14.56 13.24 -20.90
N ARG A 203 -15.12 13.25 -22.12
CA ARG A 203 -16.25 14.10 -22.48
C ARG A 203 -17.52 13.75 -21.70
N PHE A 204 -17.82 12.45 -21.57
CA PHE A 204 -18.98 12.02 -20.82
C PHE A 204 -18.89 12.46 -19.35
N VAL A 205 -17.73 12.28 -18.71
CA VAL A 205 -17.49 12.72 -17.32
C VAL A 205 -17.67 14.23 -17.22
N ALA A 206 -17.01 15.02 -18.09
CA ALA A 206 -17.08 16.47 -18.05
C ALA A 206 -18.51 17.01 -18.28
N SER A 207 -19.25 16.43 -19.24
CA SER A 207 -20.65 16.82 -19.52
C SER A 207 -21.55 16.47 -18.34
N THR A 208 -21.37 15.29 -17.73
CA THR A 208 -22.15 14.89 -16.56
C THR A 208 -21.91 15.82 -15.37
N ILE A 209 -20.66 16.20 -15.10
CA ILE A 209 -20.32 17.17 -14.05
C ILE A 209 -20.96 18.51 -14.35
N PHE A 210 -20.88 19.00 -15.58
CA PHE A 210 -21.48 20.28 -15.98
C PHE A 210 -22.99 20.28 -15.78
N GLU A 211 -23.69 19.24 -16.24
CA GLU A 211 -25.14 19.09 -16.06
C GLU A 211 -25.53 19.09 -14.58
N GLN A 212 -24.84 18.29 -13.76
CA GLN A 212 -25.11 18.21 -12.32
C GLN A 212 -24.86 19.55 -11.62
N LYS A 213 -23.81 20.28 -12.01
CA LYS A 213 -23.55 21.63 -11.48
C LYS A 213 -24.69 22.60 -11.79
N MET A 214 -25.18 22.59 -13.01
CA MET A 214 -26.25 23.49 -13.45
C MET A 214 -27.60 23.14 -12.80
N GLN A 215 -27.94 21.86 -12.72
CA GLN A 215 -29.20 21.38 -12.17
C GLN A 215 -29.29 21.56 -10.66
N ASN A 216 -28.19 21.31 -9.95
CA ASN A 216 -28.18 21.26 -8.48
C ASN A 216 -27.39 22.42 -7.83
N GLN A 217 -26.99 23.44 -8.59
CA GLN A 217 -26.23 24.61 -8.14
C GLN A 217 -24.92 24.20 -7.39
N LEU A 218 -24.24 23.13 -7.85
CA LEU A 218 -23.03 22.64 -7.22
C LEU A 218 -21.78 23.39 -7.70
N THR A 219 -20.72 23.35 -6.90
CA THR A 219 -19.38 23.85 -7.26
C THR A 219 -18.45 22.70 -7.61
N ASN A 220 -17.27 22.98 -8.18
CA ASN A 220 -16.28 21.96 -8.52
C ASN A 220 -15.83 21.12 -7.30
N GLY A 221 -15.81 21.71 -6.10
CA GLY A 221 -15.44 21.01 -4.86
C GLY A 221 -16.41 19.91 -4.42
N HIS A 222 -17.58 19.79 -5.05
CA HIS A 222 -18.55 18.72 -4.77
C HIS A 222 -18.32 17.46 -5.63
N PHE A 223 -17.35 17.48 -6.53
CA PHE A 223 -17.06 16.35 -7.43
C PHE A 223 -15.67 15.79 -7.21
N ALA A 224 -15.54 14.47 -7.34
CA ALA A 224 -14.30 13.76 -7.43
C ALA A 224 -14.35 12.76 -8.60
N VAL A 225 -13.23 12.61 -9.33
CA VAL A 225 -13.08 11.70 -10.48
C VAL A 225 -11.91 10.75 -10.23
#